data_a40da1a613101c159a59ba818f5d227b
#
_entry.id   a40da1a613101c159a59ba818f5d227b
#
_cell.length_a   1.000
_cell.length_b   1.000
_cell.length_c   1.000
_cell.angle_alpha   90.00
_cell.angle_beta   90.00
_cell.angle_gamma   90.00
#
_symmetry.space_group_name_H-M   'P 1'
#
loop_
_entity.id
_entity.type
_entity.pdbx_description
1 polymer ?
#
loop_
_entity_poly.entity_id
_entity_poly.type
_entity_poly.pdbx_seq_one_letter_code
_entity_poly.pdbx_strand_id
1 'polypeptide(L)'
;MKHLKIAIVNEICVAGATRCARDLEKHLSSSHVVRYYPKDETKKETIHSLLNDLAEFAPDVVHCHSYYGDLPYRALQIIASRYPTCFTPHDPRPLGTPHPSDTMCWDCPRSHACFRCARVSRLRKLLLLNPYFWHRLYKRYIHFRLPRHIRIISPSRWLQQRLLASEWRHFSIDYIPNGIDLEDFREVKNARVQLGISDAEKIILYVAFTGKWALNGRKGLYYLSEAFFQKILPTYPDAKLYVAGEGLIPNHPNVVPLGFLSQEILPLYYSAADVFAVPTLADNLPYTILEAMSCSTPVVGSRVGGIPEQIEEDVTGYLVPRGDIKALGEALLHILHDRKMRDAMGRASRARVENIFSMAHFIRQHETLYQELQQTTASVFHKG
;
A
#
# COMPACT_ATOMS: atom_id res chain seq x y z
N MET A 1 -5.59 -7.01 28.59
CA MET A 1 -6.42 -6.21 27.65
C MET A 1 -7.82 -6.81 27.59
N LYS A 2 -8.86 -5.99 27.38
CA LYS A 2 -10.24 -6.49 27.25
C LYS A 2 -10.36 -7.27 25.93
N HIS A 3 -10.97 -8.44 26.00
CA HIS A 3 -11.29 -9.23 24.79
C HIS A 3 -12.43 -8.55 24.00
N LEU A 4 -12.20 -8.21 22.74
CA LEU A 4 -13.13 -7.49 21.88
C LEU A 4 -13.68 -8.38 20.78
N LYS A 5 -14.89 -8.08 20.31
CA LYS A 5 -15.43 -8.54 19.04
C LYS A 5 -15.14 -7.51 17.97
N ILE A 6 -14.31 -7.86 16.99
CA ILE A 6 -13.84 -6.95 15.94
C ILE A 6 -14.38 -7.42 14.60
N ALA A 7 -15.05 -6.55 13.88
CA ALA A 7 -15.45 -6.78 12.50
C ALA A 7 -14.48 -6.05 11.56
N ILE A 8 -13.80 -6.76 10.68
CA ILE A 8 -12.96 -6.20 9.63
C ILE A 8 -13.74 -6.23 8.32
N VAL A 9 -14.03 -5.05 7.77
CA VAL A 9 -14.79 -4.88 6.52
C VAL A 9 -13.86 -4.33 5.45
N ASN A 10 -13.62 -5.13 4.41
CA ASN A 10 -12.75 -4.75 3.29
C ASN A 10 -13.50 -4.87 1.98
N GLU A 11 -13.21 -3.99 1.04
CA GLU A 11 -13.69 -4.12 -0.31
C GLU A 11 -12.78 -5.06 -1.10
N ILE A 12 -13.39 -6.01 -1.83
CA ILE A 12 -12.66 -6.94 -2.70
C ILE A 12 -11.97 -6.13 -3.79
N CYS A 13 -10.69 -6.40 -4.09
CA CYS A 13 -9.95 -5.99 -5.29
C CYS A 13 -8.74 -5.09 -5.13
N VAL A 14 -8.26 -4.76 -3.95
CA VAL A 14 -7.02 -3.97 -3.83
C VAL A 14 -5.98 -4.79 -3.07
N ALA A 15 -5.06 -5.40 -3.77
CA ALA A 15 -4.10 -6.38 -3.22
C ALA A 15 -3.47 -5.96 -1.88
N GLY A 16 -2.93 -4.74 -1.78
CA GLY A 16 -2.31 -4.25 -0.53
C GLY A 16 -3.30 -3.99 0.60
N ALA A 17 -4.51 -3.50 0.32
CA ALA A 17 -5.54 -3.27 1.32
C ALA A 17 -6.10 -4.59 1.86
N THR A 18 -6.35 -5.56 0.96
CA THR A 18 -6.81 -6.90 1.33
C THR A 18 -5.78 -7.59 2.20
N ARG A 19 -4.50 -7.50 1.85
CA ARG A 19 -3.43 -8.05 2.66
C ARG A 19 -3.42 -7.43 4.07
N CYS A 20 -3.45 -6.11 4.18
CA CYS A 20 -3.50 -5.42 5.47
C CYS A 20 -4.67 -5.90 6.34
N ALA A 21 -5.86 -6.01 5.75
CA ALA A 21 -7.06 -6.46 6.45
C ALA A 21 -6.97 -7.95 6.89
N ARG A 22 -6.40 -8.82 6.06
CA ARG A 22 -6.17 -10.23 6.39
C ARG A 22 -5.08 -10.42 7.44
N ASP A 23 -4.01 -9.63 7.39
CA ASP A 23 -2.97 -9.65 8.42
C ASP A 23 -3.54 -9.23 9.78
N LEU A 24 -4.42 -8.22 9.82
CA LEU A 24 -5.14 -7.85 11.04
C LEU A 24 -6.03 -9.00 11.55
N GLU A 25 -6.81 -9.64 10.67
CA GLU A 25 -7.63 -10.80 11.04
C GLU A 25 -6.77 -11.93 11.64
N LYS A 26 -5.71 -12.34 10.91
CA LYS A 26 -4.80 -13.42 11.31
C LYS A 26 -4.22 -13.19 12.70
N HIS A 27 -3.66 -12.01 12.94
CA HIS A 27 -2.90 -11.75 14.16
C HIS A 27 -3.76 -11.33 15.35
N LEU A 28 -4.87 -10.63 15.14
CA LEU A 28 -5.80 -10.27 16.22
C LEU A 28 -6.65 -11.44 16.71
N SER A 29 -6.86 -12.48 15.89
CA SER A 29 -7.64 -13.66 16.27
C SER A 29 -7.02 -14.47 17.43
N SER A 30 -5.77 -14.23 17.76
CA SER A 30 -5.12 -14.84 18.93
C SER A 30 -5.57 -14.24 20.27
N SER A 31 -6.03 -12.98 20.28
CA SER A 31 -6.38 -12.22 21.48
C SER A 31 -7.83 -11.69 21.48
N HIS A 32 -8.52 -11.74 20.33
CA HIS A 32 -9.86 -11.19 20.12
C HIS A 32 -10.74 -12.13 19.30
N VAL A 33 -12.09 -11.91 19.31
CA VAL A 33 -12.99 -12.54 18.34
C VAL A 33 -13.07 -11.67 17.10
N VAL A 34 -12.44 -12.11 16.00
CA VAL A 34 -12.39 -11.36 14.76
C VAL A 34 -13.25 -12.01 13.69
N ARG A 35 -14.00 -11.20 12.94
CA ARG A 35 -14.69 -11.63 11.72
C ARG A 35 -14.34 -10.72 10.57
N TYR A 36 -13.96 -11.32 9.44
CA TYR A 36 -13.67 -10.63 8.20
C TYR A 36 -14.91 -10.64 7.26
N TYR A 37 -15.13 -9.54 6.58
CA TYR A 37 -16.18 -9.35 5.61
C TYR A 37 -15.61 -8.77 4.30
N PRO A 38 -16.04 -9.26 3.12
CA PRO A 38 -17.10 -10.27 2.93
C PRO A 38 -16.70 -11.67 3.39
N LYS A 39 -17.65 -12.46 3.83
CA LYS A 39 -17.43 -13.88 4.21
C LYS A 39 -17.03 -14.73 3.00
N ASP A 40 -17.48 -14.36 1.82
CA ASP A 40 -17.20 -15.00 0.53
C ASP A 40 -16.67 -13.95 -0.45
N GLU A 41 -15.35 -13.97 -0.68
CA GLU A 41 -14.66 -13.01 -1.58
C GLU A 41 -15.03 -13.19 -3.06
N THR A 42 -15.70 -14.28 -3.42
CA THR A 42 -16.15 -14.53 -4.80
C THR A 42 -17.48 -13.85 -5.12
N LYS A 43 -18.21 -13.41 -4.10
CA LYS A 43 -19.52 -12.80 -4.22
C LYS A 43 -19.51 -11.32 -3.84
N LYS A 44 -20.29 -10.53 -4.58
CA LYS A 44 -20.54 -9.14 -4.23
C LYS A 44 -21.42 -9.07 -2.98
N GLU A 45 -20.88 -8.46 -1.93
CA GLU A 45 -21.64 -8.22 -0.72
C GLU A 45 -22.51 -6.97 -0.87
N THR A 46 -23.79 -7.07 -0.49
CA THR A 46 -24.67 -5.91 -0.46
C THR A 46 -24.59 -5.23 0.91
N ILE A 47 -24.87 -3.92 0.95
CA ILE A 47 -24.97 -3.20 2.24
C ILE A 47 -25.95 -3.90 3.19
N HIS A 48 -27.06 -4.40 2.69
CA HIS A 48 -28.10 -5.04 3.50
C HIS A 48 -27.59 -6.34 4.13
N SER A 49 -26.93 -7.21 3.34
CA SER A 49 -26.31 -8.44 3.84
C SER A 49 -25.28 -8.13 4.92
N LEU A 50 -24.35 -7.20 4.63
CA LEU A 50 -23.31 -6.79 5.58
C LEU A 50 -23.92 -6.27 6.90
N LEU A 51 -24.96 -5.44 6.85
CA LEU A 51 -25.58 -4.89 8.05
C LEU A 51 -26.30 -5.95 8.89
N ASN A 52 -26.90 -6.96 8.25
CA ASN A 52 -27.52 -8.10 8.96
C ASN A 52 -26.42 -8.95 9.63
N ASP A 53 -25.35 -9.24 8.93
CA ASP A 53 -24.22 -10.00 9.47
C ASP A 53 -23.52 -9.26 10.64
N LEU A 54 -23.38 -7.94 10.55
CA LEU A 54 -22.84 -7.12 11.64
C LEU A 54 -23.79 -7.09 12.84
N ALA A 55 -25.13 -7.05 12.61
CA ALA A 55 -26.11 -7.08 13.69
C ALA A 55 -26.10 -8.43 14.43
N GLU A 56 -25.96 -9.55 13.71
CA GLU A 56 -25.82 -10.89 14.29
C GLU A 56 -24.52 -11.02 15.09
N PHE A 57 -23.42 -10.52 14.56
CA PHE A 57 -22.11 -10.58 15.21
C PHE A 57 -22.03 -9.68 16.45
N ALA A 58 -22.71 -8.52 16.42
CA ALA A 58 -22.68 -7.49 17.45
C ALA A 58 -21.24 -7.09 17.82
N PRO A 59 -20.46 -6.48 16.90
CA PRO A 59 -19.07 -6.12 17.12
C PRO A 59 -18.92 -4.97 18.12
N ASP A 60 -17.87 -5.02 18.94
CA ASP A 60 -17.43 -3.89 19.78
C ASP A 60 -16.81 -2.78 18.94
N VAL A 61 -16.12 -3.16 17.83
CA VAL A 61 -15.47 -2.24 16.89
C VAL A 61 -15.62 -2.76 15.46
N VAL A 62 -15.87 -1.86 14.51
CA VAL A 62 -15.83 -2.13 13.07
C VAL A 62 -14.68 -1.40 12.44
N HIS A 63 -13.74 -2.13 11.84
CA HIS A 63 -12.63 -1.56 11.08
C HIS A 63 -12.90 -1.71 9.58
N CYS A 64 -13.03 -0.58 8.92
CA CYS A 64 -13.35 -0.50 7.51
C CYS A 64 -12.08 -0.20 6.69
N HIS A 65 -11.84 -0.99 5.64
CA HIS A 65 -10.75 -0.78 4.68
C HIS A 65 -11.33 -0.49 3.30
N SER A 66 -10.91 0.60 2.68
CA SER A 66 -11.19 0.91 1.26
C SER A 66 -12.65 0.75 0.82
N TYR A 67 -13.35 1.86 0.60
CA TYR A 67 -14.72 1.90 0.08
C TYR A 67 -14.74 2.56 -1.29
N TYR A 68 -14.56 1.80 -2.40
CA TYR A 68 -14.36 2.41 -3.71
C TYR A 68 -15.10 1.76 -4.87
N GLY A 69 -15.75 0.61 -4.69
CA GLY A 69 -16.41 -0.11 -5.75
C GLY A 69 -17.80 -0.60 -5.37
N ASP A 70 -17.89 -1.81 -4.86
CA ASP A 70 -19.15 -2.50 -4.62
C ASP A 70 -19.86 -2.02 -3.35
N LEU A 71 -19.11 -1.62 -2.32
CA LEU A 71 -19.68 -0.97 -1.15
C LEU A 71 -19.62 0.54 -1.33
N PRO A 72 -20.76 1.23 -1.47
CA PRO A 72 -20.76 2.68 -1.65
C PRO A 72 -20.28 3.36 -0.37
N TYR A 73 -19.66 4.53 -0.54
CA TYR A 73 -19.17 5.37 0.56
C TYR A 73 -20.25 5.66 1.65
N ARG A 74 -21.53 5.51 1.29
CA ARG A 74 -22.66 5.55 2.21
C ARG A 74 -22.63 4.39 3.22
N ALA A 75 -22.04 3.23 2.89
CA ALA A 75 -21.93 2.11 3.83
C ALA A 75 -21.13 2.51 5.06
N LEU A 76 -20.00 3.21 4.88
CA LEU A 76 -19.20 3.72 5.99
C LEU A 76 -20.02 4.61 6.92
N GLN A 77 -20.85 5.51 6.37
CA GLN A 77 -21.74 6.38 7.17
C GLN A 77 -22.74 5.56 7.99
N ILE A 78 -23.39 4.56 7.38
CA ILE A 78 -24.38 3.74 8.05
C ILE A 78 -23.74 2.89 9.14
N ILE A 79 -22.59 2.28 8.87
CA ILE A 79 -21.84 1.49 9.86
C ILE A 79 -21.43 2.36 11.02
N ALA A 80 -20.79 3.49 10.75
CA ALA A 80 -20.31 4.41 11.77
C ALA A 80 -21.44 5.04 12.61
N SER A 81 -22.68 5.12 12.09
CA SER A 81 -23.84 5.55 12.88
C SER A 81 -24.37 4.48 13.86
N ARG A 82 -23.93 3.23 13.73
CA ARG A 82 -24.41 2.10 14.53
C ARG A 82 -23.36 1.47 15.44
N TYR A 83 -22.07 1.60 15.05
CA TYR A 83 -20.96 0.92 15.71
C TYR A 83 -19.78 1.86 15.92
N PRO A 84 -18.97 1.66 16.98
CA PRO A 84 -17.64 2.25 17.06
C PRO A 84 -16.83 1.87 15.83
N THR A 85 -16.40 2.86 15.04
CA THR A 85 -15.84 2.59 13.70
C THR A 85 -14.53 3.30 13.48
N CYS A 86 -13.54 2.59 12.94
CA CYS A 86 -12.36 3.18 12.33
C CYS A 86 -12.30 2.88 10.83
N PHE A 87 -11.59 3.73 10.09
CA PHE A 87 -11.48 3.64 8.64
C PHE A 87 -10.03 3.85 8.19
N THR A 88 -9.49 2.87 7.46
CA THR A 88 -8.15 2.96 6.84
C THR A 88 -8.27 3.19 5.33
N PRO A 89 -8.04 4.42 4.85
CA PRO A 89 -7.81 4.67 3.43
C PRO A 89 -6.41 4.22 3.03
N HIS A 90 -6.33 3.34 2.03
CA HIS A 90 -5.04 2.84 1.53
C HIS A 90 -4.43 3.72 0.43
N ASP A 91 -5.19 4.68 -0.07
CA ASP A 91 -4.78 5.62 -1.12
C ASP A 91 -5.56 6.95 -1.03
N PRO A 92 -5.20 7.96 -1.84
CA PRO A 92 -5.82 9.29 -1.77
C PRO A 92 -7.24 9.38 -2.38
N ARG A 93 -7.90 8.29 -2.78
CA ARG A 93 -9.26 8.31 -3.33
C ARG A 93 -10.31 8.96 -2.42
N PRO A 94 -10.25 8.86 -1.08
CA PRO A 94 -11.14 9.61 -0.19
C PRO A 94 -11.06 11.11 -0.35
N LEU A 95 -9.93 11.63 -0.80
CA LEU A 95 -9.72 13.05 -1.06
C LEU A 95 -10.43 13.55 -2.33
N GLY A 96 -11.19 12.68 -3.03
CA GLY A 96 -11.93 13.06 -4.23
C GLY A 96 -11.09 13.08 -5.50
N THR A 97 -9.95 12.38 -5.52
CA THR A 97 -9.16 12.22 -6.75
C THR A 97 -10.00 11.49 -7.81
N PRO A 98 -10.10 12.02 -9.03
CA PRO A 98 -11.08 11.55 -10.02
C PRO A 98 -10.77 10.17 -10.60
N HIS A 99 -9.52 9.73 -10.56
CA HIS A 99 -9.13 8.45 -11.15
C HIS A 99 -8.02 7.76 -10.36
N PRO A 100 -8.24 6.52 -9.88
CA PRO A 100 -7.24 5.78 -9.10
C PRO A 100 -6.00 5.39 -9.90
N SER A 101 -6.10 5.33 -11.24
CA SER A 101 -5.00 4.99 -12.14
C SER A 101 -4.25 6.23 -12.66
N ASP A 102 -4.73 7.45 -12.42
CA ASP A 102 -4.03 8.65 -12.87
C ASP A 102 -2.98 9.07 -11.84
N THR A 103 -1.73 8.72 -12.12
CA THR A 103 -0.56 9.03 -11.30
C THR A 103 -0.38 10.51 -11.02
N MET A 104 -0.85 11.37 -11.92
CA MET A 104 -0.78 12.83 -11.77
C MET A 104 -1.78 13.36 -10.75
N CYS A 105 -2.84 12.62 -10.47
CA CYS A 105 -3.83 12.99 -9.46
C CYS A 105 -3.37 12.65 -8.04
N TRP A 106 -2.41 11.74 -7.87
CA TRP A 106 -1.89 11.37 -6.56
C TRP A 106 -1.15 12.53 -5.88
N ASP A 107 -0.38 13.30 -6.64
CA ASP A 107 0.40 14.44 -6.13
C ASP A 107 -0.23 15.79 -6.50
N CYS A 108 -1.44 15.80 -7.06
CA CYS A 108 -2.06 17.04 -7.50
C CYS A 108 -2.36 17.98 -6.31
N PRO A 109 -1.72 19.15 -6.21
CA PRO A 109 -1.99 20.11 -5.14
C PRO A 109 -3.40 20.72 -5.25
N ARG A 110 -4.05 20.57 -6.43
CA ARG A 110 -5.38 21.08 -6.74
C ARG A 110 -6.44 19.98 -6.67
N SER A 111 -6.27 18.97 -5.82
CA SER A 111 -7.21 17.82 -5.70
C SER A 111 -8.69 18.25 -5.55
N HIS A 112 -8.94 19.52 -5.25
CA HIS A 112 -10.27 20.08 -5.05
C HIS A 112 -10.83 20.86 -6.25
N ALA A 113 -10.08 21.03 -7.36
CA ALA A 113 -10.46 21.87 -8.48
C ALA A 113 -10.33 21.17 -9.85
N CYS A 114 -10.81 19.92 -9.96
CA CYS A 114 -10.74 19.14 -11.21
C CYS A 114 -11.42 19.82 -12.40
N PHE A 115 -12.41 20.70 -12.18
CA PHE A 115 -13.03 21.51 -13.23
C PHE A 115 -12.07 22.53 -13.86
N ARG A 116 -10.99 22.92 -13.18
CA ARG A 116 -9.92 23.80 -13.72
C ARG A 116 -8.74 23.01 -14.30
N CYS A 117 -8.79 21.67 -14.24
CA CYS A 117 -7.72 20.83 -14.75
C CYS A 117 -7.68 20.88 -16.29
N ALA A 118 -6.49 21.11 -16.88
CA ALA A 118 -6.31 21.11 -18.32
C ALA A 118 -6.63 19.77 -19.00
N ARG A 119 -6.59 18.65 -18.21
CA ARG A 119 -6.89 17.29 -18.68
C ARG A 119 -8.38 16.98 -18.77
N VAL A 120 -9.24 17.78 -18.15
CA VAL A 120 -10.68 17.63 -18.28
C VAL A 120 -11.12 18.31 -19.57
N SER A 121 -11.78 17.56 -20.45
CA SER A 121 -12.26 18.10 -21.73
C SER A 121 -13.11 19.34 -21.51
N ARG A 122 -13.10 20.28 -22.49
CA ARG A 122 -13.85 21.53 -22.38
C ARG A 122 -15.36 21.33 -22.10
N LEU A 123 -15.94 20.26 -22.67
CA LEU A 123 -17.36 19.92 -22.44
C LEU A 123 -17.61 19.43 -21.00
N ARG A 124 -16.69 18.64 -20.42
CA ARG A 124 -16.76 18.15 -19.02
C ARG A 124 -16.42 19.22 -17.99
N LYS A 125 -15.92 20.39 -18.43
CA LYS A 125 -15.71 21.56 -17.55
C LYS A 125 -17.01 22.29 -17.23
N LEU A 126 -18.07 22.10 -18.02
CA LEU A 126 -19.39 22.55 -17.65
C LEU A 126 -19.85 21.81 -16.38
N LEU A 127 -20.06 22.55 -15.30
CA LEU A 127 -20.36 22.03 -13.95
C LEU A 127 -21.48 20.98 -13.94
N LEU A 128 -22.53 21.18 -14.76
CA LEU A 128 -23.69 20.30 -14.84
C LEU A 128 -23.41 18.97 -15.57
N LEU A 129 -22.40 18.91 -16.44
CA LEU A 129 -22.03 17.73 -17.23
C LEU A 129 -20.80 17.02 -16.69
N ASN A 130 -20.23 17.47 -15.56
CA ASN A 130 -19.02 16.91 -14.97
C ASN A 130 -19.36 15.86 -13.92
N PRO A 131 -19.21 14.54 -14.22
CA PRO A 131 -19.51 13.49 -13.26
C PRO A 131 -18.62 13.58 -12.01
N TYR A 132 -17.40 14.12 -12.12
CA TYR A 132 -16.49 14.33 -11.00
C TYR A 132 -16.98 15.42 -10.04
N PHE A 133 -17.67 16.44 -10.55
CA PHE A 133 -18.27 17.47 -9.72
C PHE A 133 -19.40 16.88 -8.85
N TRP A 134 -20.30 16.11 -9.45
CA TRP A 134 -21.41 15.46 -8.73
C TRP A 134 -20.92 14.41 -7.76
N HIS A 135 -19.93 13.60 -8.15
CA HIS A 135 -19.30 12.63 -7.27
C HIS A 135 -18.64 13.31 -6.07
N ARG A 136 -18.00 14.46 -6.28
CA ARG A 136 -17.42 15.26 -5.20
C ARG A 136 -18.48 15.83 -4.27
N LEU A 137 -19.56 16.38 -4.79
CA LEU A 137 -20.68 16.88 -3.99
C LEU A 137 -21.29 15.75 -3.16
N TYR A 138 -21.48 14.58 -3.77
CA TYR A 138 -21.97 13.39 -3.08
C TYR A 138 -21.02 12.98 -1.95
N LYS A 139 -19.71 12.85 -2.21
CA LYS A 139 -18.72 12.54 -1.17
C LYS A 139 -18.73 13.57 -0.05
N ARG A 140 -18.79 14.85 -0.39
CA ARG A 140 -18.86 15.94 0.59
C ARG A 140 -20.13 15.87 1.44
N TYR A 141 -21.25 15.54 0.82
CA TYR A 141 -22.51 15.33 1.54
C TYR A 141 -22.42 14.17 2.53
N ILE A 142 -21.91 13.01 2.10
CA ILE A 142 -21.72 11.85 2.97
C ILE A 142 -20.72 12.19 4.08
N HIS A 143 -19.60 12.83 3.73
CA HIS A 143 -18.58 13.24 4.68
C HIS A 143 -19.13 14.15 5.78
N PHE A 144 -19.98 15.11 5.41
CA PHE A 144 -20.65 15.99 6.38
C PHE A 144 -21.57 15.22 7.35
N ARG A 145 -22.07 14.06 6.91
CA ARG A 145 -22.95 13.18 7.72
C ARG A 145 -22.21 12.07 8.45
N LEU A 146 -20.89 11.93 8.26
CA LEU A 146 -20.12 10.96 9.04
C LEU A 146 -20.12 11.38 10.52
N PRO A 147 -20.38 10.43 11.45
CA PRO A 147 -20.29 10.70 12.87
C PRO A 147 -18.87 11.14 13.28
N ARG A 148 -18.77 12.12 14.19
CA ARG A 148 -17.47 12.69 14.59
C ARG A 148 -16.58 11.74 15.40
N HIS A 149 -17.13 10.67 15.94
CA HIS A 149 -16.38 9.66 16.68
C HIS A 149 -15.61 8.67 15.79
N ILE A 150 -15.82 8.68 14.47
CA ILE A 150 -15.03 7.81 13.58
C ILE A 150 -13.55 8.18 13.67
N ARG A 151 -12.69 7.17 13.79
CA ARG A 151 -11.23 7.32 13.77
C ARG A 151 -10.71 6.97 12.38
N ILE A 152 -9.82 7.80 11.86
CA ILE A 152 -9.19 7.56 10.56
C ILE A 152 -7.77 7.07 10.80
N ILE A 153 -7.39 5.96 10.19
CA ILE A 153 -6.05 5.39 10.30
C ILE A 153 -5.31 5.61 8.99
N SER A 154 -4.27 6.41 9.01
CA SER A 154 -3.43 6.65 7.83
C SER A 154 -2.21 5.74 7.86
N PRO A 155 -1.98 4.93 6.81
CA PRO A 155 -0.79 4.07 6.75
C PRO A 155 0.50 4.82 6.42
N SER A 156 0.44 6.11 6.06
CA SER A 156 1.62 6.95 5.85
C SER A 156 1.42 8.37 6.37
N ARG A 157 2.49 9.03 6.76
CA ARG A 157 2.49 10.46 7.12
C ARG A 157 2.16 11.33 5.92
N TRP A 158 2.61 10.92 4.74
CA TRP A 158 2.24 11.58 3.49
C TRP A 158 0.72 11.64 3.29
N LEU A 159 0.02 10.51 3.46
CA LEU A 159 -1.45 10.48 3.33
C LEU A 159 -2.12 11.20 4.50
N GLN A 160 -1.59 11.06 5.72
CA GLN A 160 -2.09 11.78 6.91
C GLN A 160 -2.07 13.30 6.70
N GLN A 161 -0.96 13.84 6.21
CA GLN A 161 -0.84 15.27 5.93
C GLN A 161 -1.86 15.74 4.88
N ARG A 162 -2.10 14.94 3.86
CA ARG A 162 -3.10 15.23 2.83
C ARG A 162 -4.54 15.19 3.38
N LEU A 163 -4.83 14.23 4.25
CA LEU A 163 -6.12 14.16 4.94
C LEU A 163 -6.30 15.38 5.85
N LEU A 164 -5.30 15.75 6.63
CA LEU A 164 -5.32 16.95 7.49
C LEU A 164 -5.47 18.26 6.70
N ALA A 165 -4.93 18.32 5.49
CA ALA A 165 -5.09 19.47 4.58
C ALA A 165 -6.45 19.49 3.85
N SER A 166 -7.32 18.52 4.08
CA SER A 166 -8.61 18.35 3.41
C SER A 166 -9.81 18.51 4.35
N GLU A 167 -10.98 18.15 3.86
CA GLU A 167 -12.22 18.10 4.66
C GLU A 167 -12.13 17.05 5.80
N TRP A 168 -11.20 16.08 5.71
CA TRP A 168 -10.98 15.07 6.74
C TRP A 168 -10.34 15.59 8.02
N ARG A 169 -9.77 16.80 8.02
CA ARG A 169 -9.17 17.45 9.21
C ARG A 169 -10.10 17.54 10.43
N HIS A 170 -11.40 17.37 10.23
CA HIS A 170 -12.40 17.43 11.31
C HIS A 170 -12.55 16.10 12.07
N PHE A 171 -11.87 15.05 11.66
CA PHE A 171 -11.81 13.75 12.32
C PHE A 171 -10.48 13.54 13.01
N SER A 172 -10.43 12.64 13.98
CA SER A 172 -9.16 12.15 14.53
C SER A 172 -8.47 11.27 13.48
N ILE A 173 -7.22 11.62 13.14
CA ILE A 173 -6.44 10.93 12.11
C ILE A 173 -5.16 10.39 12.75
N ASP A 174 -5.14 9.10 12.98
CA ASP A 174 -4.01 8.38 13.55
C ASP A 174 -3.04 7.93 12.46
N TYR A 175 -1.75 7.91 12.77
CA TYR A 175 -0.74 7.32 11.90
C TYR A 175 -0.38 5.94 12.41
N ILE A 176 -0.70 4.91 11.64
CA ILE A 176 -0.29 3.53 11.91
C ILE A 176 0.22 2.95 10.59
N PRO A 177 1.55 2.84 10.41
CA PRO A 177 2.11 2.29 9.17
C PRO A 177 1.81 0.80 9.04
N ASN A 178 1.75 0.31 7.79
CA ASN A 178 1.59 -1.11 7.53
C ASN A 178 2.68 -1.94 8.24
N GLY A 179 2.27 -3.06 8.83
CA GLY A 179 3.18 -4.04 9.42
C GLY A 179 3.50 -5.18 8.46
N ILE A 180 4.65 -5.84 8.67
CA ILE A 180 5.01 -7.04 7.95
C ILE A 180 5.39 -8.16 8.92
N ASP A 181 4.98 -9.38 8.59
CA ASP A 181 5.36 -10.59 9.34
C ASP A 181 6.82 -10.94 9.04
N LEU A 182 7.65 -10.88 10.07
CA LEU A 182 9.09 -11.09 9.96
C LEU A 182 9.48 -12.58 9.86
N GLU A 183 8.56 -13.49 10.14
CA GLU A 183 8.74 -14.92 9.92
C GLU A 183 8.41 -15.31 8.48
N ASP A 184 7.34 -14.73 7.91
CA ASP A 184 6.95 -14.94 6.52
C ASP A 184 7.98 -14.31 5.57
N PHE A 185 8.53 -13.14 5.93
CA PHE A 185 9.56 -12.42 5.16
C PHE A 185 10.86 -12.31 5.97
N ARG A 186 11.75 -13.25 5.75
CA ARG A 186 13.08 -13.29 6.35
C ARG A 186 14.14 -13.61 5.32
N GLU A 187 15.38 -13.28 5.64
CA GLU A 187 16.51 -13.65 4.82
C GLU A 187 16.63 -15.17 4.67
N VAL A 188 16.66 -15.64 3.42
CA VAL A 188 16.83 -17.05 3.09
C VAL A 188 18.30 -17.33 2.83
N LYS A 189 18.93 -18.13 3.69
CA LYS A 189 20.33 -18.53 3.51
C LYS A 189 20.50 -19.35 2.21
N ASN A 190 21.59 -19.09 1.51
CA ASN A 190 21.92 -19.79 0.26
C ASN A 190 20.83 -19.65 -0.83
N ALA A 191 20.09 -18.55 -0.83
CA ALA A 191 19.02 -18.30 -1.78
C ALA A 191 19.47 -18.46 -3.25
N ARG A 192 20.66 -17.93 -3.59
CA ARG A 192 21.23 -18.07 -4.95
C ARG A 192 21.50 -19.52 -5.32
N VAL A 193 22.05 -20.31 -4.41
CA VAL A 193 22.30 -21.75 -4.63
C VAL A 193 20.98 -22.50 -4.86
N GLN A 194 19.94 -22.20 -4.09
CA GLN A 194 18.62 -22.82 -4.25
C GLN A 194 17.98 -22.48 -5.60
N LEU A 195 18.26 -21.29 -6.14
CA LEU A 195 17.77 -20.85 -7.44
C LEU A 195 18.70 -21.19 -8.62
N GLY A 196 19.86 -21.81 -8.35
CA GLY A 196 20.86 -22.10 -9.38
C GLY A 196 21.56 -20.85 -9.96
N ILE A 197 21.61 -19.77 -9.18
CA ILE A 197 22.16 -18.48 -9.58
C ILE A 197 23.61 -18.38 -9.12
N SER A 198 24.49 -17.93 -10.01
CA SER A 198 25.91 -17.69 -9.68
C SER A 198 26.07 -16.48 -8.76
N ASP A 199 27.03 -16.58 -7.82
CA ASP A 199 27.40 -15.46 -6.93
C ASP A 199 28.00 -14.26 -7.70
N ALA A 200 28.52 -14.49 -8.91
CA ALA A 200 29.05 -13.44 -9.77
C ALA A 200 27.97 -12.65 -10.50
N GLU A 201 26.77 -13.22 -10.67
CA GLU A 201 25.67 -12.59 -11.39
C GLU A 201 25.12 -11.38 -10.62
N LYS A 202 24.90 -10.27 -11.31
CA LYS A 202 24.27 -9.08 -10.75
C LYS A 202 22.76 -9.14 -10.99
N ILE A 203 21.97 -9.08 -9.92
CA ILE A 203 20.51 -9.24 -9.98
C ILE A 203 19.81 -8.01 -9.47
N ILE A 204 19.01 -7.42 -10.32
CA ILE A 204 18.00 -6.41 -9.96
C ILE A 204 16.65 -7.11 -9.95
N LEU A 205 15.95 -7.06 -8.83
CA LEU A 205 14.60 -7.62 -8.71
C LEU A 205 13.55 -6.51 -8.79
N TYR A 206 12.51 -6.77 -9.55
CA TYR A 206 11.29 -5.98 -9.61
C TYR A 206 10.10 -6.89 -9.32
N VAL A 207 9.22 -6.46 -8.40
CA VAL A 207 7.99 -7.18 -8.04
C VAL A 207 6.81 -6.21 -8.08
N ALA A 208 5.86 -6.47 -8.96
CA ALA A 208 4.63 -5.67 -8.98
C ALA A 208 3.45 -6.52 -9.50
N PHE A 209 2.33 -6.43 -8.79
CA PHE A 209 1.07 -6.91 -9.34
C PHE A 209 0.62 -5.97 -10.46
N THR A 210 0.66 -6.49 -11.69
CA THR A 210 0.38 -5.75 -12.92
C THR A 210 -0.94 -6.18 -13.56
N GLY A 211 -2.01 -6.35 -12.79
CA GLY A 211 -3.33 -6.64 -13.36
C GLY A 211 -3.72 -5.65 -14.48
N LYS A 212 -4.85 -5.83 -15.16
CA LYS A 212 -5.32 -5.00 -16.30
C LYS A 212 -5.20 -3.49 -16.11
N TRP A 213 -5.12 -3.00 -14.87
CA TRP A 213 -4.93 -1.59 -14.49
C TRP A 213 -3.48 -1.11 -14.51
N ALA A 214 -2.51 -2.01 -14.59
CA ALA A 214 -1.08 -1.67 -14.64
C ALA A 214 -0.59 -1.28 -16.04
N LEU A 215 -1.41 -1.46 -17.06
CA LEU A 215 -1.12 -1.02 -18.43
C LEU A 215 -0.76 0.48 -18.57
N ASN A 216 -1.05 1.28 -17.53
CA ASN A 216 -0.74 2.71 -17.51
C ASN A 216 0.67 3.05 -17.00
N GLY A 217 1.57 2.09 -16.91
CA GLY A 217 2.97 2.34 -16.54
C GLY A 217 3.19 2.83 -15.10
N ARG A 218 2.14 2.86 -14.24
CA ARG A 218 2.21 3.42 -12.89
C ARG A 218 3.29 2.78 -12.03
N LYS A 219 3.49 1.47 -12.15
CA LYS A 219 4.50 0.74 -11.37
C LYS A 219 5.93 0.89 -11.89
N GLY A 220 6.10 1.55 -13.05
CA GLY A 220 7.39 2.07 -13.50
C GLY A 220 8.34 1.06 -14.15
N LEU A 221 7.89 -0.14 -14.54
CA LEU A 221 8.76 -1.13 -15.20
C LEU A 221 9.44 -0.55 -16.45
N TYR A 222 8.76 0.31 -17.20
CA TYR A 222 9.34 0.99 -18.35
C TYR A 222 10.62 1.78 -17.96
N TYR A 223 10.55 2.60 -16.91
CA TYR A 223 11.70 3.41 -16.46
C TYR A 223 12.85 2.53 -15.97
N LEU A 224 12.52 1.41 -15.29
CA LEU A 224 13.53 0.45 -14.85
C LEU A 224 14.20 -0.23 -16.04
N SER A 225 13.43 -0.66 -17.03
CA SER A 225 13.96 -1.30 -18.23
C SER A 225 14.90 -0.36 -18.99
N GLU A 226 14.52 0.90 -19.18
CA GLU A 226 15.38 1.89 -19.82
C GLU A 226 16.66 2.14 -19.01
N ALA A 227 16.58 2.28 -17.68
CA ALA A 227 17.74 2.42 -16.82
C ALA A 227 18.65 1.18 -16.90
N PHE A 228 18.08 -0.01 -16.93
CA PHE A 228 18.79 -1.27 -17.06
C PHE A 228 19.57 -1.35 -18.38
N PHE A 229 18.91 -1.07 -19.49
CA PHE A 229 19.55 -1.14 -20.81
C PHE A 229 20.57 -0.03 -21.04
N GLN A 230 20.31 1.19 -20.57
CA GLN A 230 21.18 2.35 -20.83
C GLN A 230 22.35 2.47 -19.87
N LYS A 231 22.24 1.92 -18.65
CA LYS A 231 23.25 2.12 -17.59
C LYS A 231 23.83 0.82 -17.05
N ILE A 232 23.00 -0.18 -16.79
CA ILE A 232 23.46 -1.41 -16.11
C ILE A 232 24.17 -2.34 -17.08
N LEU A 233 23.54 -2.71 -18.19
CA LEU A 233 24.13 -3.63 -19.17
C LEU A 233 25.44 -3.17 -19.79
N PRO A 234 25.67 -1.88 -20.08
CA PRO A 234 26.97 -1.42 -20.57
C PRO A 234 28.10 -1.62 -19.55
N THR A 235 27.79 -1.62 -18.25
CA THR A 235 28.77 -1.80 -17.17
C THR A 235 28.87 -3.26 -16.74
N TYR A 236 27.77 -3.97 -16.70
CA TYR A 236 27.65 -5.38 -16.31
C TYR A 236 26.86 -6.16 -17.37
N PRO A 237 27.51 -6.65 -18.45
CA PRO A 237 26.83 -7.31 -19.58
C PRO A 237 26.06 -8.57 -19.18
N ASP A 238 26.47 -9.24 -18.10
CA ASP A 238 25.82 -10.45 -17.58
C ASP A 238 24.77 -10.17 -16.51
N ALA A 239 24.52 -8.89 -16.16
CA ALA A 239 23.50 -8.54 -15.19
C ALA A 239 22.11 -9.01 -15.65
N LYS A 240 21.25 -9.39 -14.69
CA LYS A 240 19.88 -9.82 -14.94
C LYS A 240 18.87 -8.92 -14.25
N LEU A 241 17.79 -8.62 -14.97
CA LEU A 241 16.59 -7.98 -14.44
C LEU A 241 15.51 -9.05 -14.27
N TYR A 242 15.25 -9.42 -13.01
CA TYR A 242 14.22 -10.38 -12.63
C TYR A 242 12.89 -9.63 -12.42
N VAL A 243 11.85 -10.05 -13.14
CA VAL A 243 10.54 -9.38 -13.15
C VAL A 243 9.47 -10.35 -12.67
N ALA A 244 9.02 -10.19 -11.43
CA ALA A 244 7.88 -10.92 -10.88
C ALA A 244 6.59 -10.10 -11.06
N GLY A 245 5.58 -10.76 -11.60
CA GLY A 245 4.28 -10.18 -11.92
C GLY A 245 3.93 -10.32 -13.40
N GLU A 246 2.75 -9.81 -13.75
CA GLU A 246 2.24 -9.86 -15.13
C GLU A 246 2.33 -8.48 -15.79
N GLY A 247 2.48 -8.41 -17.10
CA GLY A 247 2.46 -7.16 -17.88
C GLY A 247 3.34 -7.22 -19.13
N LEU A 248 3.59 -6.03 -19.72
CA LEU A 248 4.50 -5.89 -20.85
C LEU A 248 5.95 -5.93 -20.35
N ILE A 249 6.51 -7.14 -20.31
CA ILE A 249 7.92 -7.37 -19.92
C ILE A 249 8.76 -7.31 -21.20
N PRO A 250 9.88 -6.57 -21.20
CA PRO A 250 10.78 -6.51 -22.36
C PRO A 250 11.32 -7.89 -22.72
N ASN A 251 11.25 -8.23 -24.01
CA ASN A 251 11.85 -9.44 -24.53
C ASN A 251 13.35 -9.23 -24.77
N HIS A 252 14.17 -9.63 -23.81
CA HIS A 252 15.63 -9.49 -23.86
C HIS A 252 16.31 -10.62 -23.07
N PRO A 253 17.46 -11.20 -23.51
CA PRO A 253 18.13 -12.32 -22.83
C PRO A 253 18.51 -12.05 -21.37
N ASN A 254 18.67 -10.80 -20.99
CA ASN A 254 19.02 -10.38 -19.63
C ASN A 254 17.79 -10.00 -18.78
N VAL A 255 16.58 -10.10 -19.33
CA VAL A 255 15.33 -9.89 -18.57
C VAL A 255 14.68 -11.25 -18.36
N VAL A 256 14.49 -11.61 -17.09
CA VAL A 256 13.96 -12.91 -16.68
C VAL A 256 12.54 -12.73 -16.16
N PRO A 257 11.51 -13.09 -16.92
CA PRO A 257 10.13 -13.04 -16.45
C PRO A 257 9.89 -14.22 -15.49
N LEU A 258 9.45 -13.92 -14.28
CA LEU A 258 9.17 -14.89 -13.22
C LEU A 258 7.68 -15.24 -13.11
N GLY A 259 6.80 -14.48 -13.79
CA GLY A 259 5.36 -14.63 -13.61
C GLY A 259 4.90 -14.21 -12.21
N PHE A 260 3.75 -14.74 -11.78
CA PHE A 260 3.26 -14.55 -10.44
C PHE A 260 4.03 -15.44 -9.45
N LEU A 261 4.58 -14.85 -8.42
CA LEU A 261 5.23 -15.56 -7.32
C LEU A 261 4.33 -15.53 -6.08
N SER A 262 4.19 -16.68 -5.42
CA SER A 262 3.47 -16.77 -4.15
C SER A 262 4.26 -16.14 -3.00
N GLN A 263 3.58 -15.82 -1.89
CA GLN A 263 4.23 -15.24 -0.71
C GLN A 263 5.35 -16.10 -0.13
N GLU A 264 5.23 -17.42 -0.24
CA GLU A 264 6.20 -18.39 0.28
C GLU A 264 7.50 -18.40 -0.55
N ILE A 265 7.42 -18.06 -1.82
CA ILE A 265 8.56 -18.07 -2.76
C ILE A 265 9.26 -16.71 -2.84
N LEU A 266 8.52 -15.62 -2.65
CA LEU A 266 9.05 -14.26 -2.74
C LEU A 266 10.30 -14.02 -1.87
N PRO A 267 10.39 -14.48 -0.59
CA PRO A 267 11.57 -14.29 0.23
C PRO A 267 12.85 -14.85 -0.38
N LEU A 268 12.76 -15.95 -1.12
CA LEU A 268 13.89 -16.56 -1.81
C LEU A 268 14.45 -15.61 -2.89
N TYR A 269 13.58 -15.01 -3.70
CA TYR A 269 13.99 -14.07 -4.74
C TYR A 269 14.48 -12.74 -4.17
N TYR A 270 13.84 -12.21 -3.12
CA TYR A 270 14.34 -11.03 -2.44
C TYR A 270 15.76 -11.27 -1.91
N SER A 271 15.98 -12.38 -1.21
CA SER A 271 17.28 -12.71 -0.62
C SER A 271 18.36 -13.01 -1.66
N ALA A 272 18.01 -13.45 -2.86
CA ALA A 272 18.95 -13.69 -3.95
C ALA A 272 19.34 -12.41 -4.70
N ALA A 273 18.52 -11.37 -4.63
CA ALA A 273 18.74 -10.11 -5.36
C ALA A 273 19.84 -9.25 -4.73
N ASP A 274 20.60 -8.56 -5.56
CA ASP A 274 21.53 -7.53 -5.11
C ASP A 274 20.81 -6.24 -4.70
N VAL A 275 19.72 -5.93 -5.36
CA VAL A 275 18.91 -4.74 -5.11
C VAL A 275 17.46 -4.96 -5.58
N PHE A 276 16.53 -4.43 -4.81
CA PHE A 276 15.12 -4.36 -5.19
C PHE A 276 14.78 -2.98 -5.74
N ALA A 277 14.14 -2.92 -6.91
CA ALA A 277 13.79 -1.66 -7.57
C ALA A 277 12.28 -1.39 -7.54
N VAL A 278 11.89 -0.21 -7.05
CA VAL A 278 10.49 0.27 -7.01
C VAL A 278 10.35 1.63 -7.68
N PRO A 279 10.46 1.70 -9.01
CA PRO A 279 10.43 2.94 -9.78
C PRO A 279 9.00 3.44 -10.03
N THR A 280 8.10 3.23 -9.07
CA THR A 280 6.68 3.56 -9.22
C THR A 280 6.47 5.06 -9.37
N LEU A 281 5.48 5.43 -10.18
CA LEU A 281 5.11 6.83 -10.37
C LEU A 281 4.13 7.35 -9.30
N ALA A 282 3.48 6.44 -8.59
CA ALA A 282 2.59 6.75 -7.46
C ALA A 282 2.33 5.50 -6.63
N ASP A 283 2.59 5.59 -5.35
CA ASP A 283 2.22 4.58 -4.35
C ASP A 283 2.07 5.24 -2.98
N ASN A 284 1.33 4.59 -2.07
CA ASN A 284 1.20 5.12 -0.71
C ASN A 284 2.31 4.54 0.19
N LEU A 285 2.19 3.29 0.56
CA LEU A 285 3.16 2.57 1.40
C LEU A 285 3.23 1.11 0.92
N PRO A 286 3.98 0.82 -0.18
CA PRO A 286 3.99 -0.50 -0.80
C PRO A 286 4.59 -1.58 0.10
N TYR A 287 3.90 -2.70 0.24
CA TYR A 287 4.37 -3.87 0.99
C TYR A 287 5.66 -4.46 0.42
N THR A 288 5.83 -4.41 -0.90
CA THR A 288 7.01 -4.97 -1.58
C THR A 288 8.33 -4.36 -1.10
N ILE A 289 8.33 -3.10 -0.65
CA ILE A 289 9.50 -2.48 -0.01
C ILE A 289 9.77 -3.13 1.35
N LEU A 290 8.74 -3.30 2.18
CA LEU A 290 8.89 -3.94 3.49
C LEU A 290 9.33 -5.40 3.35
N GLU A 291 8.82 -6.10 2.34
CA GLU A 291 9.19 -7.48 1.99
C GLU A 291 10.69 -7.58 1.67
N ALA A 292 11.17 -6.75 0.73
CA ALA A 292 12.58 -6.72 0.35
C ALA A 292 13.49 -6.37 1.54
N MET A 293 13.14 -5.31 2.28
CA MET A 293 13.90 -4.87 3.45
C MET A 293 13.93 -5.94 4.55
N SER A 294 12.82 -6.67 4.75
CA SER A 294 12.75 -7.80 5.70
C SER A 294 13.68 -8.95 5.32
N CYS A 295 13.91 -9.14 4.02
CA CYS A 295 14.84 -10.13 3.48
C CYS A 295 16.29 -9.60 3.37
N SER A 296 16.64 -8.51 4.05
CA SER A 296 17.95 -7.87 4.04
C SER A 296 18.38 -7.38 2.62
N THR A 297 17.43 -7.00 1.78
CA THR A 297 17.69 -6.51 0.42
C THR A 297 17.56 -4.99 0.38
N PRO A 298 18.60 -4.25 -0.03
CA PRO A 298 18.53 -2.80 -0.17
C PRO A 298 17.59 -2.40 -1.31
N VAL A 299 17.00 -1.20 -1.20
CA VAL A 299 15.94 -0.75 -2.10
C VAL A 299 16.32 0.53 -2.82
N VAL A 300 16.07 0.57 -4.14
CA VAL A 300 16.04 1.82 -4.90
C VAL A 300 14.59 2.14 -5.24
N GLY A 301 14.05 3.22 -4.69
CA GLY A 301 12.65 3.61 -4.84
C GLY A 301 12.46 5.02 -5.36
N SER A 302 11.32 5.27 -6.03
CA SER A 302 10.93 6.63 -6.41
C SER A 302 10.53 7.44 -5.17
N ARG A 303 10.89 8.72 -5.12
CA ARG A 303 10.52 9.69 -4.08
C ARG A 303 9.07 10.13 -4.27
N VAL A 304 8.12 9.23 -4.01
CA VAL A 304 6.68 9.48 -4.15
C VAL A 304 5.90 8.88 -2.98
N GLY A 305 4.79 9.52 -2.63
CA GLY A 305 3.89 9.03 -1.58
C GLY A 305 4.59 8.84 -0.24
N GLY A 306 4.34 7.71 0.40
CA GLY A 306 4.97 7.30 1.67
C GLY A 306 6.28 6.50 1.49
N ILE A 307 6.77 6.29 0.27
CA ILE A 307 8.03 5.56 0.03
C ILE A 307 9.21 6.19 0.79
N PRO A 308 9.36 7.53 0.87
CA PRO A 308 10.41 8.16 1.67
C PRO A 308 10.33 7.89 3.19
N GLU A 309 9.21 7.34 3.66
CA GLU A 309 9.05 6.94 5.07
C GLU A 309 9.61 5.53 5.31
N GLN A 310 9.64 4.69 4.27
CA GLN A 310 10.16 3.33 4.33
C GLN A 310 11.68 3.30 4.14
N ILE A 311 12.17 3.99 3.11
CA ILE A 311 13.60 4.00 2.74
C ILE A 311 14.29 5.17 3.45
N GLU A 312 15.33 4.87 4.21
CA GLU A 312 16.26 5.84 4.77
C GLU A 312 17.43 6.00 3.80
N GLU A 313 17.54 7.20 3.21
CA GLU A 313 18.50 7.51 2.15
C GLU A 313 19.94 7.28 2.62
N ASP A 314 20.77 6.68 1.78
CA ASP A 314 22.16 6.29 2.05
C ASP A 314 22.34 5.21 3.14
N VAL A 315 21.29 4.84 3.87
CA VAL A 315 21.35 3.86 4.96
C VAL A 315 20.69 2.54 4.57
N THR A 316 19.47 2.57 4.03
CA THR A 316 18.72 1.37 3.64
C THR A 316 18.52 1.25 2.13
N GLY A 317 18.98 2.24 1.37
CA GLY A 317 18.84 2.31 -0.08
C GLY A 317 18.86 3.74 -0.60
N TYR A 318 18.33 3.95 -1.79
CA TYR A 318 18.30 5.25 -2.46
C TYR A 318 16.89 5.66 -2.89
N LEU A 319 16.63 6.97 -2.82
CA LEU A 319 15.41 7.60 -3.30
C LEU A 319 15.70 8.45 -4.54
N VAL A 320 15.08 8.12 -5.66
CA VAL A 320 15.29 8.82 -6.94
C VAL A 320 14.05 9.65 -7.32
N PRO A 321 14.22 10.73 -8.09
CA PRO A 321 13.08 11.48 -8.61
C PRO A 321 12.17 10.59 -9.46
N ARG A 322 10.87 10.85 -9.39
CA ARG A 322 9.86 10.11 -10.14
C ARG A 322 10.11 10.16 -11.65
N GLY A 323 10.27 8.99 -12.27
CA GLY A 323 10.44 8.86 -13.73
C GLY A 323 11.82 9.29 -14.24
N ASP A 324 12.78 9.51 -13.36
CA ASP A 324 14.15 9.84 -13.73
C ASP A 324 14.97 8.57 -13.99
N ILE A 325 15.09 8.22 -15.28
CA ILE A 325 15.81 7.03 -15.74
C ILE A 325 17.30 7.12 -15.38
N LYS A 326 17.89 8.32 -15.49
CA LYS A 326 19.31 8.53 -15.23
C LYS A 326 19.63 8.32 -13.76
N ALA A 327 18.93 9.01 -12.87
CA ALA A 327 19.10 8.88 -11.42
C ALA A 327 18.83 7.45 -10.95
N LEU A 328 17.82 6.77 -11.51
CA LEU A 328 17.53 5.38 -11.21
C LEU A 328 18.69 4.46 -11.58
N GLY A 329 19.25 4.61 -12.79
CA GLY A 329 20.39 3.83 -13.25
C GLY A 329 21.65 4.08 -12.41
N GLU A 330 21.93 5.33 -12.04
CA GLU A 330 23.08 5.69 -11.20
C GLU A 330 22.97 5.10 -9.78
N ALA A 331 21.79 5.17 -9.15
CA ALA A 331 21.53 4.57 -7.83
C ALA A 331 21.67 3.04 -7.85
N LEU A 332 21.15 2.38 -8.88
CA LEU A 332 21.31 0.94 -9.06
C LEU A 332 22.78 0.54 -9.24
N LEU A 333 23.52 1.25 -10.11
CA LEU A 333 24.95 1.00 -10.31
C LEU A 333 25.74 1.13 -9.00
N HIS A 334 25.42 2.15 -8.20
CA HIS A 334 26.13 2.39 -6.94
C HIS A 334 26.01 1.18 -5.99
N ILE A 335 24.80 0.62 -5.83
CA ILE A 335 24.58 -0.59 -5.01
C ILE A 335 25.25 -1.82 -5.62
N LEU A 336 25.20 -1.98 -6.95
CA LEU A 336 25.79 -3.15 -7.62
C LEU A 336 27.32 -3.15 -7.56
N HIS A 337 27.94 -1.97 -7.47
CA HIS A 337 29.40 -1.82 -7.50
C HIS A 337 30.05 -2.22 -6.16
N ASP A 338 29.48 -1.83 -5.03
CA ASP A 338 30.07 -2.07 -3.69
C ASP A 338 29.27 -3.11 -2.90
N ARG A 339 29.83 -4.32 -2.84
CA ARG A 339 29.23 -5.42 -2.08
C ARG A 339 29.17 -5.15 -0.58
N LYS A 340 30.21 -4.54 0.01
CA LYS A 340 30.25 -4.27 1.44
C LYS A 340 29.18 -3.27 1.86
N MET A 341 29.05 -2.20 1.07
CA MET A 341 28.01 -1.18 1.25
C MET A 341 26.62 -1.82 1.09
N ARG A 342 26.40 -2.60 0.03
CA ARG A 342 25.14 -3.31 -0.22
C ARG A 342 24.72 -4.20 0.95
N ASP A 343 25.66 -5.01 1.46
CA ASP A 343 25.40 -5.90 2.60
C ASP A 343 25.12 -5.11 3.89
N ALA A 344 25.77 -3.95 4.08
CA ALA A 344 25.50 -3.06 5.20
C ALA A 344 24.11 -2.42 5.08
N MET A 345 23.73 -1.93 3.90
CA MET A 345 22.39 -1.39 3.61
C MET A 345 21.30 -2.46 3.82
N GLY A 346 21.54 -3.71 3.40
CA GLY A 346 20.62 -4.81 3.61
C GLY A 346 20.36 -5.08 5.09
N ARG A 347 21.41 -5.15 5.91
CA ARG A 347 21.26 -5.30 7.38
C ARG A 347 20.52 -4.11 8.01
N ALA A 348 20.84 -2.91 7.59
CA ALA A 348 20.14 -1.69 8.07
C ALA A 348 18.66 -1.70 7.66
N SER A 349 18.35 -2.18 6.45
CA SER A 349 16.97 -2.37 5.97
C SER A 349 16.18 -3.30 6.88
N ARG A 350 16.73 -4.48 7.20
CA ARG A 350 16.12 -5.44 8.12
C ARG A 350 15.89 -4.83 9.50
N ALA A 351 16.90 -4.20 10.08
CA ALA A 351 16.81 -3.56 11.40
C ALA A 351 15.73 -2.46 11.44
N ARG A 352 15.61 -1.66 10.36
CA ARG A 352 14.56 -0.64 10.26
C ARG A 352 13.17 -1.24 10.27
N VAL A 353 12.94 -2.34 9.52
CA VAL A 353 11.64 -3.02 9.51
C VAL A 353 11.30 -3.60 10.89
N GLU A 354 12.24 -4.25 11.54
CA GLU A 354 12.07 -4.79 12.89
C GLU A 354 11.64 -3.73 13.90
N ASN A 355 12.25 -2.55 13.83
CA ASN A 355 12.00 -1.47 14.78
C ASN A 355 10.71 -0.69 14.51
N ILE A 356 10.31 -0.52 13.24
CA ILE A 356 9.24 0.43 12.88
C ILE A 356 8.04 -0.28 12.24
N PHE A 357 8.27 -1.29 11.40
CA PHE A 357 7.26 -1.88 10.53
C PHE A 357 6.96 -3.35 10.88
N SER A 358 7.37 -3.84 12.06
CA SER A 358 7.06 -5.20 12.46
C SER A 358 5.55 -5.40 12.70
N MET A 359 5.04 -6.58 12.36
CA MET A 359 3.64 -6.95 12.60
C MET A 359 3.26 -6.79 14.07
N ALA A 360 4.14 -7.13 14.99
CA ALA A 360 3.89 -6.97 16.42
C ALA A 360 3.67 -5.49 16.83
N HIS A 361 4.39 -4.56 16.22
CA HIS A 361 4.19 -3.13 16.44
C HIS A 361 2.86 -2.65 15.86
N PHE A 362 2.56 -3.06 14.63
CA PHE A 362 1.32 -2.76 13.92
C PHE A 362 0.08 -3.22 14.69
N ILE A 363 0.09 -4.45 15.19
CA ILE A 363 -1.02 -5.02 15.97
C ILE A 363 -1.22 -4.28 17.28
N ARG A 364 -0.15 -4.03 18.06
CA ARG A 364 -0.25 -3.28 19.32
C ARG A 364 -0.88 -1.89 19.14
N GLN A 365 -0.51 -1.18 18.06
CA GLN A 365 -1.07 0.14 17.78
C GLN A 365 -2.58 0.06 17.47
N HIS A 366 -3.02 -0.96 16.73
CA HIS A 366 -4.43 -1.18 16.44
C HIS A 366 -5.22 -1.59 17.68
N GLU A 367 -4.69 -2.48 18.52
CA GLU A 367 -5.33 -2.89 19.78
C GLU A 367 -5.55 -1.67 20.71
N THR A 368 -4.54 -0.83 20.84
CA THR A 368 -4.65 0.41 21.62
C THR A 368 -5.75 1.32 21.08
N LEU A 369 -5.76 1.54 19.76
CA LEU A 369 -6.77 2.38 19.12
C LEU A 369 -8.19 1.80 19.26
N TYR A 370 -8.36 0.48 19.14
CA TYR A 370 -9.68 -0.15 19.29
C TYR A 370 -10.20 -0.04 20.73
N GLN A 371 -9.34 -0.19 21.73
CA GLN A 371 -9.71 -0.01 23.14
C GLN A 371 -10.13 1.43 23.44
N GLU A 372 -9.35 2.40 22.96
CA GLU A 372 -9.68 3.83 23.09
C GLU A 372 -11.01 4.15 22.39
N LEU A 373 -11.21 3.65 21.18
CA LEU A 373 -12.42 3.87 20.40
C LEU A 373 -13.66 3.32 21.12
N GLN A 374 -13.59 2.09 21.63
CA GLN A 374 -14.67 1.46 22.39
C GLN A 374 -15.00 2.28 23.65
N GLN A 375 -14.00 2.73 24.41
CA GLN A 375 -14.19 3.50 25.63
C GLN A 375 -14.84 4.88 25.35
N THR A 376 -14.34 5.60 24.36
CA THR A 376 -14.81 6.95 24.03
C THR A 376 -16.21 6.95 23.40
N THR A 377 -16.64 5.85 22.79
CA THR A 377 -17.94 5.74 22.13
C THR A 377 -19.01 5.01 22.96
N ALA A 378 -18.63 4.37 24.08
CA ALA A 378 -19.58 3.67 24.97
C ALA A 378 -20.77 4.54 25.38
N SER A 379 -20.54 5.82 25.72
CA SER A 379 -21.62 6.76 26.08
C SER A 379 -22.53 7.15 24.91
N VAL A 380 -22.09 6.97 23.67
CA VAL A 380 -22.84 7.31 22.46
C VAL A 380 -23.81 6.16 22.08
N PHE A 381 -23.35 4.89 22.23
CA PHE A 381 -24.07 3.71 21.77
C PHE A 381 -24.86 2.98 22.87
N HIS A 382 -24.62 3.26 24.18
CA HIS A 382 -25.38 2.66 25.29
C HIS A 382 -26.59 3.49 25.74
N LYS A 383 -26.94 4.57 25.04
CA LYS A 383 -28.12 5.41 25.31
C LYS A 383 -29.31 5.14 24.37
N GLY A 384 -29.29 4.03 23.64
CA GLY A 384 -30.34 3.62 22.74
C GLY A 384 -31.06 2.34 23.21
#